data_5c58caddf06796f7cdf88f9e14e8eedd
#
_entry.id   5c58caddf06796f7cdf88f9e14e8eedd
#
_cell.length_a   1.000
_cell.length_b   1.000
_cell.length_c   1.000
_cell.angle_alpha   90.00
_cell.angle_beta   90.00
_cell.angle_gamma   90.00
#
_symmetry.space_group_name_H-M   'P 1'
#
loop_
_entity.id
_entity.type
_entity.pdbx_description
1 polymer ?
#
loop_
_entity_poly.entity_id
_entity_poly.type
_entity_poly.pdbx_seq_one_letter_code
_entity_poly.pdbx_strand_id
1 'polypeptide(L)'
;MNNLRLLTFSTMVIALTVISCSQSDSGTQSSHSKNPALGEVIAYRKIALLSHSKESKYLQQTMTSNRMWNKNLSGLHSATFKGDRGERAGQFCGIWMFESVEKRDDYFPLTNKGDEHGTGVEEFSNVATMINNTTGNINYTYVPQEYQETGVYTDYVVLGFDQLKNPTLGGLFALREYDIKPGMEAEFEEFCVNTSVPAFQNNFPGMELYYLKGDRGARKGEYAEILSFESVDKRDYYFPTHDSTNAEIADEFWKMFETTNVNKFLAQPANYTDYFKVN
;
A
#
# COMPACT_ATOMS: atom_id res chain seq x y z
N MET A 1 8.01 -38.96 37.45
CA MET A 1 9.41 -38.89 36.96
C MET A 1 9.40 -37.96 35.74
N ASN A 2 9.81 -36.71 35.96
CA ASN A 2 9.77 -35.64 34.98
C ASN A 2 11.05 -35.60 34.20
N ASN A 3 10.96 -35.69 32.88
CA ASN A 3 12.10 -35.40 31.97
C ASN A 3 11.91 -34.03 31.32
N LEU A 4 12.57 -33.05 31.87
CA LEU A 4 12.74 -31.69 31.34
C LEU A 4 13.85 -31.75 30.30
N ARG A 5 13.54 -31.54 29.01
CA ARG A 5 14.55 -31.35 27.97
C ARG A 5 14.86 -29.86 27.83
N LEU A 6 16.06 -29.49 28.25
CA LEU A 6 16.68 -28.20 28.00
C LEU A 6 17.03 -28.11 26.50
N LEU A 7 16.47 -27.14 25.79
CA LEU A 7 16.91 -26.72 24.46
C LEU A 7 17.92 -25.58 24.62
N THR A 8 19.17 -25.86 24.33
CA THR A 8 20.25 -24.87 24.27
C THR A 8 20.13 -24.09 22.95
N PHE A 9 19.83 -22.79 23.02
CA PHE A 9 19.97 -21.86 21.90
C PHE A 9 21.45 -21.46 21.75
N SER A 10 22.01 -21.80 20.60
CA SER A 10 23.34 -21.35 20.18
C SER A 10 23.22 -19.97 19.56
N THR A 11 23.70 -18.95 20.27
CA THR A 11 23.77 -17.57 19.79
C THR A 11 24.96 -17.42 18.85
N MET A 12 24.70 -17.28 17.56
CA MET A 12 25.72 -16.94 16.56
C MET A 12 25.76 -15.40 16.43
N VAL A 13 26.78 -14.80 17.04
CA VAL A 13 27.07 -13.36 16.92
C VAL A 13 27.78 -13.13 15.59
N ILE A 14 27.07 -12.52 14.62
CA ILE A 14 27.70 -12.00 13.39
C ILE A 14 28.05 -10.53 13.64
N ALA A 15 29.34 -10.24 13.74
CA ALA A 15 29.83 -8.86 13.79
C ALA A 15 29.73 -8.23 12.39
N LEU A 16 28.79 -7.33 12.19
CA LEU A 16 28.73 -6.44 11.01
C LEU A 16 29.58 -5.21 11.26
N THR A 17 30.68 -5.10 10.54
CA THR A 17 31.49 -3.87 10.45
C THR A 17 30.69 -2.82 9.66
N VAL A 18 30.23 -1.79 10.34
CA VAL A 18 29.60 -0.61 9.73
C VAL A 18 30.70 0.28 9.15
N ILE A 19 30.79 0.34 7.83
CA ILE A 19 31.56 1.37 7.14
C ILE A 19 30.69 2.62 7.09
N SER A 20 30.99 3.58 7.97
CA SER A 20 30.38 4.90 7.97
C SER A 20 30.96 5.73 6.83
N CYS A 21 30.24 5.90 5.73
CA CYS A 21 30.50 6.95 4.76
C CYS A 21 29.78 8.22 5.21
N SER A 22 30.55 9.17 5.74
CA SER A 22 30.07 10.54 5.96
C SER A 22 29.89 11.23 4.60
N GLN A 23 28.64 11.36 4.15
CA GLN A 23 28.29 12.27 3.06
C GLN A 23 28.00 13.65 3.64
N SER A 24 28.75 14.64 3.14
CA SER A 24 28.56 16.06 3.43
C SER A 24 27.22 16.53 2.86
N ASP A 25 26.35 17.00 3.74
CA ASP A 25 25.09 17.66 3.40
C ASP A 25 25.34 18.96 2.63
N SER A 26 25.18 18.93 1.32
CA SER A 26 24.86 20.12 0.54
C SER A 26 23.34 20.25 0.50
N GLY A 27 22.81 21.16 1.33
CA GLY A 27 21.37 21.43 1.44
C GLY A 27 20.76 21.90 0.12
N THR A 28 20.16 20.96 -0.58
CA THR A 28 19.15 21.26 -1.58
C THR A 28 17.80 21.10 -0.89
N GLN A 29 17.13 22.24 -0.60
CA GLN A 29 15.72 22.23 -0.21
C GLN A 29 14.95 21.48 -1.32
N SER A 30 14.60 20.23 -1.05
CA SER A 30 13.65 19.51 -1.85
C SER A 30 12.31 20.22 -1.68
N SER A 31 11.78 20.81 -2.74
CA SER A 31 10.38 21.21 -2.81
C SER A 31 9.57 19.97 -2.43
N HIS A 32 8.96 19.98 -1.25
CA HIS A 32 8.03 18.93 -0.85
C HIS A 32 6.94 18.87 -1.90
N SER A 33 7.02 17.89 -2.80
CA SER A 33 5.90 17.63 -3.69
C SER A 33 4.73 17.23 -2.79
N LYS A 34 3.65 18.04 -2.84
CA LYS A 34 2.43 17.77 -2.10
C LYS A 34 2.01 16.33 -2.39
N ASN A 35 1.72 15.55 -1.35
CA ASN A 35 1.20 14.19 -1.53
C ASN A 35 0.00 14.21 -2.49
N PRO A 36 -0.12 13.23 -3.39
CA PRO A 36 -1.27 13.15 -4.27
C PRO A 36 -2.55 12.97 -3.45
N ALA A 37 -3.63 13.55 -3.92
CA ALA A 37 -4.94 13.26 -3.36
C ALA A 37 -5.24 11.76 -3.47
N LEU A 38 -5.80 11.19 -2.41
CA LEU A 38 -6.32 9.83 -2.46
C LEU A 38 -7.55 9.82 -3.37
N GLY A 39 -7.64 8.86 -4.28
CA GLY A 39 -8.85 8.63 -5.05
C GLY A 39 -9.85 7.75 -4.29
N GLU A 40 -11.11 7.77 -4.73
CA GLU A 40 -12.14 6.89 -4.19
C GLU A 40 -11.84 5.40 -4.46
N VAL A 41 -11.13 5.10 -5.56
CA VAL A 41 -10.71 3.73 -5.89
C VAL A 41 -9.20 3.61 -5.86
N ILE A 42 -8.72 2.59 -5.18
CA ILE A 42 -7.31 2.21 -5.10
C ILE A 42 -7.14 0.83 -5.77
N ALA A 43 -6.59 0.81 -6.97
CA ALA A 43 -6.19 -0.43 -7.62
C ALA A 43 -4.79 -0.82 -7.14
N TYR A 44 -4.72 -1.87 -6.36
CA TYR A 44 -3.49 -2.42 -5.78
C TYR A 44 -3.03 -3.64 -6.54
N ARG A 45 -1.79 -3.63 -6.99
CA ARG A 45 -1.16 -4.76 -7.70
C ARG A 45 0.11 -5.21 -7.00
N LYS A 46 0.16 -6.49 -6.61
CA LYS A 46 1.35 -7.13 -6.04
C LYS A 46 2.37 -7.42 -7.14
N ILE A 47 3.64 -7.12 -6.88
CA ILE A 47 4.74 -7.32 -7.83
C ILE A 47 5.92 -7.92 -7.08
N ALA A 48 6.33 -9.12 -7.47
CA ALA A 48 7.57 -9.76 -7.00
C ALA A 48 8.54 -9.89 -8.19
N LEU A 49 9.76 -9.39 -8.04
CA LEU A 49 10.78 -9.56 -9.05
C LEU A 49 11.41 -10.94 -8.92
N LEU A 50 11.57 -11.68 -10.03
CA LEU A 50 12.28 -12.96 -10.06
C LEU A 50 13.76 -12.84 -9.69
N SER A 51 14.34 -11.66 -9.86
CA SER A 51 15.75 -11.43 -9.56
C SER A 51 16.00 -9.97 -9.19
N HIS A 52 16.75 -9.75 -8.13
CA HIS A 52 17.22 -8.41 -7.73
C HIS A 52 18.05 -7.72 -8.82
N SER A 53 18.71 -8.47 -9.72
CA SER A 53 19.46 -7.90 -10.84
C SER A 53 18.58 -7.09 -11.82
N LYS A 54 17.27 -7.28 -11.78
CA LYS A 54 16.29 -6.58 -12.61
C LYS A 54 15.71 -5.32 -11.95
N GLU A 55 16.00 -5.10 -10.68
CA GLU A 55 15.38 -4.01 -9.89
C GLU A 55 15.60 -2.63 -10.52
N SER A 56 16.84 -2.28 -10.86
CA SER A 56 17.14 -0.96 -11.44
C SER A 56 16.39 -0.71 -12.76
N LYS A 57 16.31 -1.74 -13.63
CA LYS A 57 15.56 -1.66 -14.87
C LYS A 57 14.07 -1.49 -14.61
N TYR A 58 13.53 -2.28 -13.69
CA TYR A 58 12.13 -2.20 -13.28
C TYR A 58 11.78 -0.80 -12.75
N LEU A 59 12.60 -0.25 -11.85
CA LEU A 59 12.41 1.09 -11.28
C LEU A 59 12.41 2.17 -12.38
N GLN A 60 13.42 2.17 -13.25
CA GLN A 60 13.49 3.13 -14.35
C GLN A 60 12.24 3.09 -15.24
N GLN A 61 11.78 1.90 -15.54
CA GLN A 61 10.62 1.68 -16.39
C GLN A 61 9.34 2.15 -15.72
N THR A 62 9.09 1.75 -14.46
CA THR A 62 7.87 2.11 -13.72
C THR A 62 7.80 3.60 -13.43
N MET A 63 8.91 4.27 -13.12
CA MET A 63 8.95 5.71 -12.92
C MET A 63 8.57 6.47 -14.21
N THR A 64 9.08 6.01 -15.36
CA THR A 64 8.71 6.58 -16.66
C THR A 64 7.23 6.39 -16.93
N SER A 65 6.73 5.20 -16.67
CA SER A 65 5.33 4.83 -16.87
C SER A 65 4.38 5.61 -15.99
N ASN A 66 4.68 5.69 -14.69
CA ASN A 66 3.86 6.46 -13.75
C ASN A 66 3.74 7.92 -14.19
N ARG A 67 4.85 8.55 -14.65
CA ARG A 67 4.80 9.91 -15.20
C ARG A 67 3.90 10.02 -16.44
N MET A 68 3.95 9.04 -17.33
CA MET A 68 3.13 9.04 -18.54
C MET A 68 1.65 8.82 -18.22
N TRP A 69 1.31 7.89 -17.33
CA TRP A 69 -0.06 7.69 -16.84
C TRP A 69 -0.60 8.98 -16.24
N ASN A 70 0.11 9.53 -15.27
CA ASN A 70 -0.30 10.74 -14.53
C ASN A 70 -0.43 11.98 -15.42
N LYS A 71 0.30 12.03 -16.53
CA LYS A 71 0.24 13.15 -17.47
C LYS A 71 -0.93 13.03 -18.45
N ASN A 72 -1.26 11.83 -18.88
CA ASN A 72 -2.12 11.62 -20.04
C ASN A 72 -3.53 11.12 -19.69
N LEU A 73 -3.75 10.60 -18.46
CA LEU A 73 -5.06 10.13 -18.04
C LEU A 73 -5.57 10.98 -16.87
N SER A 74 -6.61 11.77 -17.12
CA SER A 74 -7.21 12.62 -16.10
C SER A 74 -7.94 11.78 -15.04
N GLY A 75 -7.87 12.17 -13.77
CA GLY A 75 -8.52 11.44 -12.67
C GLY A 75 -7.87 10.10 -12.32
N LEU A 76 -6.71 9.80 -12.91
CA LEU A 76 -5.85 8.67 -12.53
C LEU A 76 -4.52 9.19 -11.98
N HIS A 77 -4.10 8.66 -10.83
CA HIS A 77 -2.74 8.83 -10.33
C HIS A 77 -2.08 7.46 -10.13
N SER A 78 -0.93 7.26 -10.76
CA SER A 78 -0.14 6.01 -10.69
C SER A 78 1.14 6.23 -9.90
N ALA A 79 1.46 5.28 -9.02
CA ALA A 79 2.71 5.27 -8.25
C ALA A 79 3.18 3.84 -8.01
N THR A 80 4.49 3.69 -7.80
CA THR A 80 5.11 2.41 -7.43
C THR A 80 5.74 2.53 -6.06
N PHE A 81 5.63 1.48 -5.26
CA PHE A 81 6.15 1.42 -3.90
C PHE A 81 6.97 0.15 -3.71
N LYS A 82 7.92 0.21 -2.78
CA LYS A 82 8.74 -0.94 -2.36
C LYS A 82 8.46 -1.26 -0.90
N GLY A 83 8.30 -2.54 -0.59
CA GLY A 83 8.11 -3.01 0.77
C GLY A 83 9.36 -2.77 1.63
N ASP A 84 9.15 -2.21 2.82
CA ASP A 84 10.18 -1.93 3.82
C ASP A 84 10.13 -2.93 4.98
N ARG A 85 8.94 -3.06 5.58
CA ARG A 85 8.70 -3.95 6.72
C ARG A 85 7.53 -4.89 6.43
N GLY A 86 7.49 -6.02 7.12
CA GLY A 86 6.38 -6.97 7.05
C GLY A 86 6.56 -8.03 5.98
N GLU A 87 5.46 -8.66 5.60
CA GLU A 87 5.45 -9.88 4.79
C GLU A 87 6.09 -9.70 3.40
N ARG A 88 5.93 -8.53 2.80
CA ARG A 88 6.42 -8.23 1.45
C ARG A 88 7.63 -7.30 1.43
N ALA A 89 8.44 -7.29 2.49
CA ALA A 89 9.68 -6.50 2.52
C ALA A 89 10.59 -6.86 1.33
N GLY A 90 11.09 -5.83 0.64
CA GLY A 90 11.92 -5.97 -0.57
C GLY A 90 11.14 -6.21 -1.88
N GLN A 91 9.83 -6.48 -1.83
CA GLN A 91 8.97 -6.63 -2.99
C GLN A 91 8.30 -5.29 -3.34
N PHE A 92 7.65 -5.25 -4.50
CA PHE A 92 7.02 -4.03 -4.98
C PHE A 92 5.50 -4.12 -4.98
N CYS A 93 4.85 -2.95 -4.99
CA CYS A 93 3.47 -2.84 -5.42
C CYS A 93 3.28 -1.64 -6.36
N GLY A 94 2.34 -1.80 -7.29
CA GLY A 94 1.81 -0.71 -8.10
C GLY A 94 0.48 -0.25 -7.50
N ILE A 95 0.31 1.05 -7.36
CA ILE A 95 -0.94 1.67 -6.94
C ILE A 95 -1.44 2.57 -8.06
N TRP A 96 -2.69 2.38 -8.46
CA TRP A 96 -3.43 3.36 -9.25
C TRP A 96 -4.57 3.88 -8.39
N MET A 97 -4.70 5.19 -8.30
CA MET A 97 -5.78 5.86 -7.61
C MET A 97 -6.67 6.52 -8.65
N PHE A 98 -7.93 6.13 -8.70
CA PHE A 98 -8.93 6.77 -9.55
C PHE A 98 -9.74 7.74 -8.69
N GLU A 99 -10.00 8.91 -9.24
CA GLU A 99 -10.74 9.98 -8.60
C GLU A 99 -12.11 9.50 -8.08
N SER A 100 -12.79 8.65 -8.88
CA SER A 100 -14.07 8.04 -8.51
C SER A 100 -14.25 6.65 -9.13
N VAL A 101 -15.27 5.93 -8.67
CA VAL A 101 -15.69 4.65 -9.27
C VAL A 101 -16.06 4.85 -10.74
N GLU A 102 -16.82 5.91 -11.07
CA GLU A 102 -17.20 6.23 -12.45
C GLU A 102 -15.95 6.46 -13.30
N LYS A 103 -14.94 7.17 -12.76
CA LYS A 103 -13.72 7.43 -13.50
C LYS A 103 -12.91 6.17 -13.79
N ARG A 104 -12.86 5.22 -12.87
CA ARG A 104 -12.31 3.89 -13.13
C ARG A 104 -13.10 3.18 -14.22
N ASP A 105 -14.42 3.22 -14.14
CA ASP A 105 -15.32 2.53 -15.06
C ASP A 105 -15.31 3.13 -16.46
N ASP A 106 -15.05 4.45 -16.58
CA ASP A 106 -14.76 5.10 -17.86
C ASP A 106 -13.54 4.48 -18.55
N TYR A 107 -12.47 4.19 -17.81
CA TYR A 107 -11.27 3.57 -18.36
C TYR A 107 -11.37 2.04 -18.50
N PHE A 108 -12.08 1.38 -17.61
CA PHE A 108 -12.22 -0.07 -17.52
C PHE A 108 -13.68 -0.49 -17.36
N PRO A 109 -14.53 -0.28 -18.38
CA PRO A 109 -15.91 -0.69 -18.32
C PRO A 109 -16.03 -2.21 -18.21
N LEU A 110 -16.91 -2.69 -17.31
CA LEU A 110 -17.24 -4.10 -17.24
C LEU A 110 -18.01 -4.50 -18.50
N THR A 111 -17.50 -5.51 -19.19
CA THR A 111 -18.21 -6.10 -20.32
C THR A 111 -19.11 -7.24 -19.83
N ASN A 112 -20.28 -7.43 -20.48
CA ASN A 112 -21.27 -8.46 -20.12
C ASN A 112 -20.76 -9.92 -20.28
N LYS A 113 -19.47 -10.15 -20.44
CA LYS A 113 -18.86 -11.46 -20.69
C LYS A 113 -18.14 -12.07 -19.48
N GLY A 114 -18.47 -11.67 -18.26
CA GLY A 114 -17.81 -12.18 -17.06
C GLY A 114 -16.39 -11.63 -16.87
N ASP A 115 -16.08 -10.52 -17.52
CA ASP A 115 -14.82 -9.79 -17.30
C ASP A 115 -14.90 -9.04 -15.97
N GLU A 116 -14.43 -9.68 -14.93
CA GLU A 116 -14.40 -9.08 -13.57
C GLU A 116 -13.48 -7.87 -13.48
N HIS A 117 -12.68 -7.64 -14.52
CA HIS A 117 -11.61 -6.65 -14.49
C HIS A 117 -11.90 -5.43 -15.37
N GLY A 118 -12.78 -5.57 -16.35
CA GLY A 118 -12.98 -4.58 -17.39
C GLY A 118 -11.83 -4.54 -18.40
N THR A 119 -12.16 -4.19 -19.63
CA THR A 119 -11.19 -4.02 -20.72
C THR A 119 -10.88 -2.53 -20.85
N GLY A 120 -9.61 -2.18 -20.89
CA GLY A 120 -9.19 -0.78 -21.08
C GLY A 120 -9.73 -0.20 -22.38
N VAL A 121 -10.30 1.01 -22.29
CA VAL A 121 -10.79 1.76 -23.46
C VAL A 121 -9.63 2.18 -24.37
N GLU A 122 -9.95 2.67 -25.57
CA GLU A 122 -8.94 3.07 -26.57
C GLU A 122 -7.99 4.14 -26.04
N GLU A 123 -8.46 5.13 -25.32
CA GLU A 123 -7.63 6.18 -24.69
C GLU A 123 -6.55 5.57 -23.79
N PHE A 124 -6.96 4.65 -22.92
CA PHE A 124 -6.03 3.93 -22.04
C PHE A 124 -5.03 3.09 -22.83
N SER A 125 -5.50 2.37 -23.84
CA SER A 125 -4.68 1.53 -24.70
C SER A 125 -3.65 2.34 -25.51
N ASN A 126 -4.01 3.54 -25.94
CA ASN A 126 -3.11 4.45 -26.64
C ASN A 126 -1.98 4.92 -25.71
N VAL A 127 -2.27 5.29 -24.46
CA VAL A 127 -1.24 5.65 -23.49
C VAL A 127 -0.36 4.45 -23.15
N ALA A 128 -0.93 3.25 -22.98
CA ALA A 128 -0.16 2.02 -22.77
C ALA A 128 0.81 1.75 -23.94
N THR A 129 0.37 1.97 -25.18
CA THR A 129 1.21 1.83 -26.37
C THR A 129 2.36 2.86 -26.38
N MET A 130 2.08 4.12 -26.05
CA MET A 130 3.12 5.15 -25.92
C MET A 130 4.17 4.77 -24.87
N ILE A 131 3.73 4.25 -23.73
CA ILE A 131 4.62 3.79 -22.66
C ILE A 131 5.49 2.63 -23.16
N ASN A 132 4.90 1.63 -23.79
CA ASN A 132 5.63 0.48 -24.32
C ASN A 132 6.71 0.90 -25.33
N ASN A 133 6.39 1.83 -26.22
CA ASN A 133 7.34 2.37 -27.20
C ASN A 133 8.48 3.14 -26.53
N THR A 134 8.22 3.82 -25.42
CA THR A 134 9.21 4.62 -24.69
C THR A 134 10.12 3.77 -23.82
N THR A 135 9.57 2.74 -23.18
CA THR A 135 10.27 1.93 -22.16
C THR A 135 10.82 0.61 -22.70
N GLY A 136 10.56 0.29 -23.99
CA GLY A 136 11.05 -0.92 -24.64
C GLY A 136 10.30 -2.17 -24.22
N ASN A 137 8.98 -2.19 -24.44
CA ASN A 137 8.08 -3.34 -24.20
C ASN A 137 7.94 -3.78 -22.74
N ILE A 138 7.47 -2.89 -21.88
CA ILE A 138 6.68 -3.34 -20.75
C ILE A 138 5.24 -3.41 -21.23
N ASN A 139 4.81 -4.59 -21.55
CA ASN A 139 3.40 -4.82 -21.80
C ASN A 139 2.68 -4.74 -20.44
N TYR A 140 2.04 -3.60 -20.13
CA TYR A 140 1.32 -3.40 -18.84
C TYR A 140 0.11 -4.29 -18.69
N THR A 141 -0.38 -4.87 -19.77
CA THR A 141 -1.37 -5.95 -19.74
C THR A 141 -0.70 -7.30 -19.50
N TYR A 142 0.62 -7.36 -19.60
CA TYR A 142 1.41 -8.57 -19.45
C TYR A 142 2.65 -8.21 -18.63
N VAL A 143 2.59 -8.38 -17.33
CA VAL A 143 3.82 -8.33 -16.55
C VAL A 143 4.70 -9.45 -17.12
N PRO A 144 5.93 -9.15 -17.56
CA PRO A 144 6.78 -10.15 -18.18
C PRO A 144 6.89 -11.39 -17.30
N GLN A 145 7.02 -12.58 -17.87
CA GLN A 145 7.25 -13.84 -17.12
C GLN A 145 8.44 -13.76 -16.15
N GLU A 146 9.22 -12.69 -16.22
CA GLU A 146 10.29 -12.35 -15.29
C GLU A 146 9.81 -11.83 -13.93
N TYR A 147 8.51 -11.52 -13.78
CA TYR A 147 7.90 -11.05 -12.54
C TYR A 147 6.84 -12.06 -12.11
N GLN A 148 7.10 -12.82 -11.05
CA GLN A 148 6.10 -13.71 -10.46
C GLN A 148 5.11 -12.93 -9.58
N GLU A 149 3.91 -13.48 -9.41
CA GLU A 149 2.75 -12.88 -8.78
C GLU A 149 2.14 -11.70 -9.56
N THR A 150 2.21 -11.76 -10.84
CA THR A 150 1.64 -10.81 -11.73
C THR A 150 0.25 -11.24 -12.13
N GLY A 151 -0.70 -10.41 -11.87
CA GLY A 151 -2.10 -10.71 -12.13
C GLY A 151 -2.96 -10.72 -10.87
N VAL A 152 -2.35 -10.76 -9.69
CA VAL A 152 -3.09 -10.54 -8.45
C VAL A 152 -3.24 -9.04 -8.28
N TYR A 153 -4.34 -8.50 -8.75
CA TYR A 153 -4.73 -7.15 -8.44
C TYR A 153 -6.10 -7.12 -7.77
N THR A 154 -6.35 -6.07 -7.03
CA THR A 154 -7.65 -5.79 -6.45
C THR A 154 -7.91 -4.29 -6.59
N ASP A 155 -9.06 -3.96 -7.14
CA ASP A 155 -9.59 -2.61 -7.04
C ASP A 155 -10.37 -2.54 -5.74
N TYR A 156 -9.91 -1.67 -4.86
CA TYR A 156 -10.58 -1.38 -3.61
C TYR A 156 -11.32 -0.05 -3.69
N VAL A 157 -12.53 0.00 -3.16
CA VAL A 157 -13.26 1.24 -2.90
C VAL A 157 -12.99 1.66 -1.45
N VAL A 158 -12.71 2.94 -1.25
CA VAL A 158 -12.48 3.51 0.09
C VAL A 158 -13.81 3.68 0.81
N LEU A 159 -13.95 3.06 1.97
CA LEU A 159 -15.17 3.15 2.77
C LEU A 159 -15.35 4.58 3.34
N GLY A 160 -16.52 5.17 3.14
CA GLY A 160 -16.84 6.52 3.63
C GLY A 160 -16.01 7.62 3.00
N PHE A 161 -15.57 7.46 1.75
CA PHE A 161 -14.70 8.41 1.05
C PHE A 161 -15.22 9.86 1.06
N ASP A 162 -16.51 10.05 0.90
CA ASP A 162 -17.21 11.33 0.92
C ASP A 162 -17.14 12.07 2.28
N GLN A 163 -16.82 11.35 3.35
CA GLN A 163 -16.68 11.90 4.70
C GLN A 163 -15.23 12.30 5.03
N LEU A 164 -14.27 11.92 4.19
CA LEU A 164 -12.86 12.22 4.39
C LEU A 164 -12.53 13.67 4.02
N LYS A 165 -11.68 14.33 4.83
CA LYS A 165 -11.25 15.71 4.58
C LYS A 165 -9.91 15.74 3.86
N ASN A 166 -9.93 16.01 2.54
CA ASN A 166 -8.72 16.10 1.70
C ASN A 166 -7.79 14.89 1.88
N PRO A 167 -8.29 13.65 1.70
CA PRO A 167 -7.48 12.47 1.93
C PRO A 167 -6.28 12.44 0.98
N THR A 168 -5.13 11.99 1.50
CA THR A 168 -3.89 11.88 0.71
C THR A 168 -3.24 10.52 0.91
N LEU A 169 -2.56 10.02 -0.10
CA LEU A 169 -1.66 8.88 0.08
C LEU A 169 -0.23 9.39 0.22
N GLY A 170 0.33 9.25 1.42
CA GLY A 170 1.72 9.61 1.72
C GLY A 170 2.75 8.82 0.91
N GLY A 171 4.00 9.27 0.95
CA GLY A 171 5.12 8.53 0.40
C GLY A 171 5.46 7.25 1.16
N LEU A 172 4.81 7.02 2.29
CA LEU A 172 4.92 5.85 3.15
C LEU A 172 3.54 5.44 3.64
N PHE A 173 3.20 4.17 3.49
CA PHE A 173 1.98 3.60 4.07
C PHE A 173 2.16 2.14 4.47
N ALA A 174 1.38 1.69 5.45
CA ALA A 174 1.20 0.28 5.78
C ALA A 174 -0.10 -0.21 5.15
N LEU A 175 -0.06 -1.38 4.50
CA LEU A 175 -1.24 -2.09 4.00
C LEU A 175 -1.44 -3.36 4.82
N ARG A 176 -2.68 -3.58 5.29
CA ARG A 176 -3.15 -4.84 5.87
C ARG A 176 -4.34 -5.35 5.07
N GLU A 177 -4.23 -6.58 4.57
CA GLU A 177 -5.35 -7.30 3.95
C GLU A 177 -5.89 -8.31 4.97
N TYR A 178 -7.22 -8.40 5.11
CA TYR A 178 -7.85 -9.30 6.07
C TYR A 178 -9.27 -9.69 5.67
N ASP A 179 -9.74 -10.75 6.31
CA ASP A 179 -11.06 -11.31 6.13
C ASP A 179 -11.90 -11.03 7.38
N ILE A 180 -13.14 -10.60 7.18
CA ILE A 180 -14.09 -10.35 8.24
C ILE A 180 -14.81 -11.64 8.60
N LYS A 181 -15.14 -11.84 9.88
CA LYS A 181 -15.98 -12.94 10.33
C LYS A 181 -17.32 -12.92 9.59
N PRO A 182 -17.76 -14.04 9.03
CA PRO A 182 -19.00 -14.10 8.27
C PRO A 182 -20.19 -13.51 9.03
N GLY A 183 -20.93 -12.62 8.38
CA GLY A 183 -22.10 -11.94 8.94
C GLY A 183 -21.80 -10.69 9.76
N MET A 184 -20.52 -10.29 9.92
CA MET A 184 -20.13 -9.06 10.61
C MET A 184 -19.76 -7.91 9.65
N GLU A 185 -19.89 -8.10 8.35
CA GLU A 185 -19.44 -7.15 7.35
C GLU A 185 -20.11 -5.77 7.50
N ALA A 186 -21.42 -5.74 7.69
CA ALA A 186 -22.15 -4.48 7.85
C ALA A 186 -21.78 -3.75 9.15
N GLU A 187 -21.64 -4.46 10.29
CA GLU A 187 -21.20 -3.88 11.55
C GLU A 187 -19.76 -3.38 11.44
N PHE A 188 -18.92 -4.11 10.75
CA PHE A 188 -17.54 -3.71 10.48
C PHE A 188 -17.48 -2.40 9.67
N GLU A 189 -18.20 -2.30 8.55
CA GLU A 189 -18.22 -1.10 7.71
C GLU A 189 -18.72 0.12 8.49
N GLU A 190 -19.82 -0.05 9.25
CA GLU A 190 -20.35 1.01 10.13
C GLU A 190 -19.34 1.45 11.19
N PHE A 191 -18.68 0.50 11.83
CA PHE A 191 -17.63 0.78 12.82
C PHE A 191 -16.44 1.52 12.22
N CYS A 192 -15.98 1.11 11.04
CA CYS A 192 -14.87 1.75 10.33
C CYS A 192 -15.17 3.23 10.06
N VAL A 193 -16.32 3.51 9.48
CA VAL A 193 -16.70 4.87 9.04
C VAL A 193 -17.06 5.77 10.21
N ASN A 194 -17.84 5.27 11.18
CA ASN A 194 -18.42 6.07 12.24
C ASN A 194 -17.60 6.12 13.54
N THR A 195 -16.65 5.21 13.72
CA THR A 195 -15.87 5.10 14.96
C THR A 195 -14.38 5.18 14.73
N SER A 196 -13.83 4.24 13.95
CA SER A 196 -12.38 4.08 13.84
C SER A 196 -11.73 5.23 13.06
N VAL A 197 -12.16 5.54 11.84
CA VAL A 197 -11.60 6.62 11.03
C VAL A 197 -11.67 7.98 11.73
N PRO A 198 -12.83 8.43 12.29
CA PRO A 198 -12.88 9.68 13.04
C PRO A 198 -11.94 9.73 14.25
N ALA A 199 -11.80 8.61 14.97
CA ALA A 199 -10.88 8.54 16.12
C ALA A 199 -9.43 8.72 15.68
N PHE A 200 -9.01 8.08 14.58
CA PHE A 200 -7.66 8.24 14.04
C PHE A 200 -7.39 9.67 13.56
N GLN A 201 -8.31 10.25 12.79
CA GLN A 201 -8.16 11.63 12.28
C GLN A 201 -8.02 12.69 13.38
N ASN A 202 -8.65 12.47 14.53
CA ASN A 202 -8.65 13.43 15.62
C ASN A 202 -7.46 13.27 16.58
N ASN A 203 -6.85 12.10 16.65
CA ASN A 203 -5.91 11.78 17.73
C ASN A 203 -4.50 11.44 17.25
N PHE A 204 -4.29 11.21 15.96
CA PHE A 204 -2.99 10.76 15.42
C PHE A 204 -2.46 11.70 14.33
N PRO A 205 -1.93 12.89 14.69
CA PRO A 205 -1.42 13.84 13.71
C PRO A 205 -0.25 13.24 12.91
N GLY A 206 -0.33 13.37 11.58
CA GLY A 206 0.65 12.83 10.62
C GLY A 206 0.46 11.34 10.29
N MET A 207 -0.68 10.77 10.70
CA MET A 207 -1.14 9.44 10.30
C MET A 207 -2.61 9.51 9.87
N GLU A 208 -2.92 8.93 8.73
CA GLU A 208 -4.27 8.81 8.18
C GLU A 208 -4.64 7.34 8.01
N LEU A 209 -5.87 6.98 8.36
CA LEU A 209 -6.39 5.62 8.24
C LEU A 209 -7.50 5.57 7.21
N TYR A 210 -7.41 4.61 6.30
CA TYR A 210 -8.42 4.34 5.27
C TYR A 210 -8.79 2.86 5.30
N TYR A 211 -10.07 2.56 5.36
CA TYR A 211 -10.58 1.21 5.18
C TYR A 211 -11.06 1.02 3.74
N LEU A 212 -10.82 -0.17 3.22
CA LEU A 212 -10.98 -0.52 1.83
C LEU A 212 -11.84 -1.77 1.71
N LYS A 213 -12.75 -1.78 0.73
CA LYS A 213 -13.52 -2.95 0.35
C LYS A 213 -13.19 -3.35 -1.09
N GLY A 214 -12.84 -4.60 -1.33
CA GLY A 214 -12.58 -5.13 -2.65
C GLY A 214 -13.83 -5.11 -3.53
N ASP A 215 -13.74 -4.38 -4.64
CA ASP A 215 -14.81 -4.25 -5.63
C ASP A 215 -14.59 -5.16 -6.83
N ARG A 216 -13.34 -5.21 -7.34
CA ARG A 216 -12.93 -6.06 -8.45
C ARG A 216 -11.62 -6.78 -8.15
N GLY A 217 -11.39 -7.91 -8.80
CA GLY A 217 -10.13 -8.65 -8.73
C GLY A 217 -10.09 -9.71 -7.64
N ALA A 218 -8.87 -10.08 -7.23
CA ALA A 218 -8.62 -11.27 -6.43
C ALA A 218 -9.26 -11.25 -5.04
N ARG A 219 -9.46 -10.05 -4.47
CA ARG A 219 -10.04 -9.88 -3.13
C ARG A 219 -11.41 -9.18 -3.17
N LYS A 220 -12.19 -9.42 -4.22
CA LYS A 220 -13.55 -8.89 -4.34
C LYS A 220 -14.41 -9.34 -3.15
N GLY A 221 -15.01 -8.36 -2.46
CA GLY A 221 -15.83 -8.57 -1.27
C GLY A 221 -15.06 -8.69 0.04
N GLU A 222 -13.71 -8.77 -0.02
CA GLU A 222 -12.84 -8.78 1.15
C GLU A 222 -12.34 -7.38 1.49
N TYR A 223 -11.61 -7.24 2.59
CA TYR A 223 -11.26 -5.94 3.13
C TYR A 223 -9.75 -5.74 3.27
N ALA A 224 -9.36 -4.47 3.33
CA ALA A 224 -8.02 -4.05 3.67
C ALA A 224 -8.06 -2.72 4.44
N GLU A 225 -6.94 -2.33 5.01
CA GLU A 225 -6.72 -0.99 5.54
C GLU A 225 -5.39 -0.42 5.06
N ILE A 226 -5.35 0.87 4.90
CA ILE A 226 -4.13 1.65 4.68
C ILE A 226 -3.93 2.60 5.85
N LEU A 227 -2.77 2.50 6.50
CA LEU A 227 -2.24 3.53 7.39
C LEU A 227 -1.22 4.35 6.59
N SER A 228 -1.57 5.57 6.23
CA SER A 228 -0.72 6.51 5.49
C SER A 228 0.02 7.42 6.48
N PHE A 229 1.33 7.58 6.31
CA PHE A 229 2.18 8.37 7.21
C PHE A 229 2.76 9.57 6.48
N GLU A 230 2.81 10.70 7.16
CA GLU A 230 3.44 11.92 6.67
C GLU A 230 4.94 11.73 6.42
N SER A 231 5.62 10.94 7.28
CA SER A 231 7.05 10.67 7.20
C SER A 231 7.42 9.35 7.89
N VAL A 232 8.66 8.89 7.64
CA VAL A 232 9.27 7.76 8.36
C VAL A 232 9.30 8.01 9.86
N ASP A 233 9.67 9.22 10.28
CA ASP A 233 9.74 9.60 11.70
C ASP A 233 8.36 9.49 12.35
N LYS A 234 7.28 9.85 11.64
CA LYS A 234 5.90 9.67 12.13
C LYS A 234 5.51 8.23 12.26
N ARG A 235 5.84 7.39 11.28
CA ARG A 235 5.63 5.95 11.41
C ARG A 235 6.38 5.38 12.61
N ASP A 236 7.68 5.68 12.72
CA ASP A 236 8.54 5.14 13.76
C ASP A 236 8.20 5.68 15.15
N TYR A 237 7.58 6.85 15.22
CA TYR A 237 6.98 7.39 16.45
C TYR A 237 5.79 6.55 16.92
N TYR A 238 4.86 6.18 16.05
CA TYR A 238 3.70 5.36 16.40
C TYR A 238 4.01 3.86 16.45
N PHE A 239 4.90 3.39 15.61
CA PHE A 239 5.30 1.99 15.46
C PHE A 239 6.82 1.84 15.57
N PRO A 240 7.38 2.05 16.77
CA PRO A 240 8.81 1.97 16.99
C PRO A 240 9.32 0.55 16.69
N THR A 241 10.55 0.44 16.16
CA THR A 241 11.27 -0.83 16.14
C THR A 241 11.71 -1.20 17.56
N HIS A 242 11.98 -2.48 17.83
CA HIS A 242 12.30 -2.99 19.18
C HIS A 242 13.43 -2.25 19.93
N ASP A 243 14.24 -1.46 19.24
CA ASP A 243 15.36 -0.72 19.81
C ASP A 243 15.03 0.74 20.19
N SER A 244 13.78 1.19 20.00
CA SER A 244 13.41 2.58 20.27
C SER A 244 12.74 2.74 21.65
N THR A 245 13.27 3.67 22.46
CA THR A 245 12.93 3.88 23.88
C THR A 245 11.73 4.80 24.14
N ASN A 246 10.83 5.03 23.21
CA ASN A 246 9.65 5.89 23.42
C ASN A 246 8.44 5.10 23.94
N ALA A 247 8.58 4.52 25.15
CA ALA A 247 7.55 3.70 25.76
C ALA A 247 6.25 4.48 26.14
N GLU A 248 6.35 5.76 26.47
CA GLU A 248 5.20 6.53 26.97
C GLU A 248 4.15 6.81 25.87
N ILE A 249 4.60 7.06 24.64
CA ILE A 249 3.70 7.34 23.54
C ILE A 249 3.04 6.07 23.01
N ALA A 250 3.76 4.95 23.06
CA ALA A 250 3.21 3.65 22.73
C ALA A 250 1.99 3.31 23.61
N ASP A 251 2.01 3.65 24.90
CA ASP A 251 0.93 3.33 25.83
C ASP A 251 -0.37 4.08 25.53
N GLU A 252 -0.33 5.36 25.18
CA GLU A 252 -1.52 6.14 24.80
C GLU A 252 -2.08 5.68 23.45
N PHE A 253 -1.20 5.44 22.48
CA PHE A 253 -1.59 4.85 21.21
C PHE A 253 -2.27 3.49 21.41
N TRP A 254 -1.67 2.59 22.18
CA TRP A 254 -2.21 1.25 22.39
C TRP A 254 -3.54 1.28 23.12
N LYS A 255 -3.74 2.14 24.12
CA LYS A 255 -5.04 2.31 24.80
C LYS A 255 -6.13 2.75 23.84
N MET A 256 -5.84 3.69 22.94
CA MET A 256 -6.81 4.12 21.95
C MET A 256 -7.00 3.06 20.86
N PHE A 257 -5.90 2.46 20.40
CA PHE A 257 -5.93 1.38 19.43
C PHE A 257 -6.79 0.21 19.88
N GLU A 258 -6.75 -0.15 21.16
CA GLU A 258 -7.61 -1.20 21.74
C GLU A 258 -9.11 -0.91 21.57
N THR A 259 -9.51 0.35 21.64
CA THR A 259 -10.93 0.75 21.50
C THR A 259 -11.37 0.99 20.07
N THR A 260 -10.45 1.27 19.18
CA THR A 260 -10.71 1.66 17.76
C THR A 260 -10.26 0.63 16.75
N ASN A 261 -9.54 -0.42 17.18
CA ASN A 261 -9.07 -1.45 16.27
C ASN A 261 -10.20 -2.37 15.79
N VAL A 262 -9.99 -2.93 14.62
CA VAL A 262 -10.94 -3.83 13.98
C VAL A 262 -10.75 -5.31 14.32
N ASN A 263 -9.83 -5.65 15.23
CA ASN A 263 -9.46 -7.05 15.51
C ASN A 263 -10.64 -7.92 15.94
N LYS A 264 -11.64 -7.32 16.63
CA LYS A 264 -12.86 -8.05 17.01
C LYS A 264 -13.64 -8.62 15.82
N PHE A 265 -13.51 -8.01 14.65
CA PHE A 265 -14.21 -8.42 13.43
C PHE A 265 -13.41 -9.43 12.58
N LEU A 266 -12.09 -9.54 12.79
CA LEU A 266 -11.23 -10.35 11.94
C LEU A 266 -11.47 -11.85 12.17
N ALA A 267 -11.54 -12.60 11.06
CA ALA A 267 -11.62 -14.06 11.09
C ALA A 267 -10.29 -14.70 11.54
N GLN A 268 -9.16 -14.04 11.23
CA GLN A 268 -7.81 -14.45 11.60
C GLN A 268 -6.90 -13.22 11.72
N PRO A 269 -5.74 -13.32 12.40
CA PRO A 269 -4.75 -12.24 12.40
C PRO A 269 -4.33 -11.87 10.98
N ALA A 270 -4.23 -10.58 10.73
CA ALA A 270 -3.83 -10.07 9.41
C ALA A 270 -2.34 -9.75 9.38
N ASN A 271 -1.72 -10.01 8.24
CA ASN A 271 -0.36 -9.60 7.95
C ASN A 271 -0.34 -8.17 7.40
N TYR A 272 0.76 -7.48 7.61
CA TYR A 272 0.94 -6.12 7.10
C TYR A 272 2.23 -5.99 6.30
N THR A 273 2.29 -4.96 5.47
CA THR A 273 3.51 -4.53 4.79
C THR A 273 3.56 -3.00 4.75
N ASP A 274 4.67 -2.44 5.20
CA ASP A 274 4.99 -1.03 5.02
C ASP A 274 5.62 -0.83 3.65
N TYR A 275 5.16 0.17 2.92
CA TYR A 275 5.61 0.49 1.56
C TYR A 275 6.12 1.92 1.45
N PHE A 276 7.30 2.09 0.87
CA PHE A 276 7.85 3.38 0.46
C PHE A 276 7.58 3.65 -1.01
N LYS A 277 7.22 4.89 -1.32
CA LYS A 277 7.18 5.37 -2.69
C LYS A 277 8.57 5.35 -3.30
N VAL A 278 8.72 4.72 -4.45
CA VAL A 278 9.95 4.80 -5.25
C VAL A 278 9.88 6.02 -6.17
N ASN A 279 10.92 6.87 -6.08
CA ASN A 279 11.04 8.15 -6.80
C ASN A 279 11.99 8.04 -7.98
#